data_55e131b4f754985fec4f29f7e4ff418c
#
_entry.id   55e131b4f754985fec4f29f7e4ff418c
#
_cell.length_a   1.000
_cell.length_b   1.000
_cell.length_c   1.000
_cell.angle_alpha   90.00
_cell.angle_beta   90.00
_cell.angle_gamma   90.00
#
_symmetry.space_group_name_H-M   'P 1'
#
loop_
_entity.id
_entity.type
_entity.pdbx_description
1 polymer ?
#
loop_
_entity_poly.entity_id
_entity_poly.type
_entity_poly.pdbx_seq_one_letter_code
_entity_poly.pdbx_strand_id
1 'polypeptide(L)'
;YTLPLLAGTALTLATTRLRANLIGLTLSTLYLGWGFAAQQHVSEIALSALTRQGLVAERVLVTPSAFNSVAWRVVVMQREHYLEGFYSLLDRERTIVFDRFERGTALEPELRGIDGYERIAAFSRGFYALRQQGERVLVTDLRMGQEPAYTFSFAIAERASPLRALPVAEQVGARPELGR
;
A
#
# COMPACT_ATOMS: atom_id res chain seq x y z
N TYR A 1 8.21 -2.75 -15.82
CA TYR A 1 7.16 -3.12 -16.76
C TYR A 1 7.26 -2.35 -18.05
N THR A 2 7.13 -1.04 -17.95
CA THR A 2 7.08 -0.13 -19.10
C THR A 2 8.39 -0.05 -19.87
N LEU A 3 9.55 -0.15 -19.22
CA LEU A 3 10.85 0.00 -19.88
C LEU A 3 11.13 -1.09 -20.94
N PRO A 4 10.94 -2.41 -20.68
CA PRO A 4 11.13 -3.43 -21.72
C PRO A 4 10.11 -3.31 -22.85
N LEU A 5 8.85 -2.94 -22.54
CA LEU A 5 7.80 -2.70 -23.54
C LEU A 5 8.13 -1.48 -24.41
N LEU A 6 8.51 -0.36 -23.80
CA LEU A 6 8.90 0.86 -24.52
C LEU A 6 10.15 0.62 -25.38
N ALA A 7 11.15 -0.06 -24.86
CA ALA A 7 12.36 -0.41 -25.60
C ALA A 7 12.04 -1.35 -26.78
N GLY A 8 11.19 -2.36 -26.58
CA GLY A 8 10.72 -3.24 -27.64
C GLY A 8 9.93 -2.52 -28.72
N THR A 9 9.03 -1.62 -28.32
CA THR A 9 8.22 -0.81 -29.25
C THR A 9 9.09 0.16 -30.04
N ALA A 10 10.01 0.87 -29.37
CA ALA A 10 10.96 1.78 -30.03
C ALA A 10 11.86 1.05 -31.02
N LEU A 11 12.35 -0.13 -30.64
CA LEU A 11 13.18 -0.97 -31.51
C LEU A 11 12.41 -1.52 -32.72
N THR A 12 11.12 -1.83 -32.54
CA THR A 12 10.24 -2.26 -33.63
C THR A 12 9.97 -1.14 -34.62
N LEU A 13 9.70 0.07 -34.13
CA LEU A 13 9.52 1.26 -34.96
C LEU A 13 10.78 1.64 -35.72
N ALA A 14 11.96 1.48 -35.10
CA ALA A 14 13.24 1.82 -35.71
C ALA A 14 13.75 0.77 -36.70
N THR A 15 13.40 -0.53 -36.55
CA THR A 15 14.05 -1.61 -37.30
C THR A 15 13.11 -2.48 -38.11
N THR A 16 11.78 -2.31 -38.00
CA THR A 16 10.74 -3.18 -38.60
C THR A 16 10.96 -4.68 -38.34
N ARG A 17 11.72 -5.02 -37.30
CA ARG A 17 12.07 -6.41 -36.97
C ARG A 17 11.08 -7.02 -35.99
N LEU A 18 10.13 -7.79 -36.50
CA LEU A 18 9.17 -8.59 -35.70
C LEU A 18 9.84 -9.38 -34.55
N ARG A 19 11.06 -9.89 -34.77
CA ARG A 19 11.82 -10.65 -33.78
C ARG A 19 12.17 -9.83 -32.52
N ALA A 20 12.55 -8.56 -32.67
CA ALA A 20 12.90 -7.70 -31.54
C ALA A 20 11.66 -7.42 -30.67
N ASN A 21 10.53 -7.18 -31.30
CA ASN A 21 9.26 -6.98 -30.58
C ASN A 21 8.82 -8.27 -29.86
N LEU A 22 8.94 -9.41 -30.48
CA LEU A 22 8.61 -10.70 -29.87
C LEU A 22 9.51 -10.99 -28.65
N ILE A 23 10.81 -10.71 -28.73
CA ILE A 23 11.73 -10.83 -27.59
C ILE A 23 11.31 -9.88 -26.45
N GLY A 24 11.04 -8.60 -26.75
CA GLY A 24 10.61 -7.63 -25.76
C GLY A 24 9.31 -8.02 -25.06
N LEU A 25 8.33 -8.51 -25.83
CA LEU A 25 7.05 -9.00 -25.30
C LEU A 25 7.24 -10.24 -24.42
N THR A 26 8.07 -11.19 -24.87
CA THR A 26 8.39 -12.40 -24.10
C THR A 26 9.03 -12.05 -22.77
N LEU A 27 10.06 -11.18 -22.78
CA LEU A 27 10.73 -10.73 -21.55
C LEU A 27 9.79 -10.02 -20.62
N SER A 28 8.90 -9.16 -21.15
CA SER A 28 7.90 -8.47 -20.36
C SER A 28 6.90 -9.44 -19.72
N THR A 29 6.45 -10.44 -20.47
CA THR A 29 5.55 -11.49 -19.97
C THR A 29 6.20 -12.36 -18.90
N LEU A 30 7.47 -12.74 -19.10
CA LEU A 30 8.25 -13.47 -18.10
C LEU A 30 8.42 -12.68 -16.81
N TYR A 31 8.69 -11.37 -16.93
CA TYR A 31 8.78 -10.49 -15.76
C TYR A 31 7.44 -10.37 -15.01
N LEU A 32 6.31 -10.37 -15.72
CA LEU A 32 4.97 -10.46 -15.13
C LEU A 32 4.78 -11.76 -14.35
N GLY A 33 5.09 -12.87 -15.00
CA GLY A 33 5.01 -14.19 -14.37
C GLY A 33 5.87 -14.27 -13.12
N TRP A 34 7.08 -13.73 -13.17
CA TRP A 34 7.95 -13.60 -12.00
C TRP A 34 7.29 -12.80 -10.87
N GLY A 35 6.75 -11.61 -11.18
CA GLY A 35 6.09 -10.77 -10.17
C GLY A 35 4.90 -11.48 -9.51
N PHE A 36 4.10 -12.19 -10.29
CA PHE A 36 2.99 -12.99 -9.77
C PHE A 36 3.48 -14.14 -8.88
N ALA A 37 4.46 -14.91 -9.33
CA ALA A 37 5.02 -16.02 -8.54
C ALA A 37 5.64 -15.53 -7.23
N ALA A 38 6.38 -14.42 -7.27
CA ALA A 38 6.98 -13.79 -6.10
C ALA A 38 5.89 -13.32 -5.11
N GLN A 39 4.81 -12.72 -5.60
CA GLN A 39 3.69 -12.29 -4.74
C GLN A 39 3.03 -13.49 -4.05
N GLN A 40 2.78 -14.58 -4.75
CA GLN A 40 2.22 -15.79 -4.15
C GLN A 40 3.15 -16.36 -3.08
N HIS A 41 4.44 -16.45 -3.37
CA HIS A 41 5.44 -16.93 -2.43
C HIS A 41 5.49 -16.10 -1.13
N VAL A 42 5.54 -14.76 -1.27
CA VAL A 42 5.54 -13.88 -0.10
C VAL A 42 4.21 -13.94 0.66
N SER A 43 3.09 -14.09 -0.05
CA SER A 43 1.77 -14.24 0.59
C SER A 43 1.71 -15.50 1.46
N GLU A 44 2.26 -16.64 1.01
CA GLU A 44 2.34 -17.86 1.79
C GLU A 44 3.20 -17.67 3.06
N ILE A 45 4.34 -16.98 2.92
CA ILE A 45 5.22 -16.67 4.06
C ILE A 45 4.50 -15.76 5.05
N ALA A 46 3.80 -14.73 4.58
CA ALA A 46 3.06 -13.80 5.41
C ALA A 46 1.95 -14.52 6.20
N LEU A 47 1.13 -15.34 5.54
CA LEU A 47 0.07 -16.11 6.20
C LEU A 47 0.65 -17.10 7.22
N SER A 48 1.75 -17.77 6.89
CA SER A 48 2.45 -18.66 7.81
C SER A 48 3.00 -17.91 9.02
N ALA A 49 3.57 -16.73 8.83
CA ALA A 49 4.08 -15.88 9.91
C ALA A 49 2.94 -15.41 10.83
N LEU A 50 1.81 -15.00 10.26
CA LEU A 50 0.62 -14.61 11.03
C LEU A 50 0.11 -15.76 11.88
N THR A 51 0.00 -16.95 11.31
CA THR A 51 -0.44 -18.16 12.03
C THR A 51 0.51 -18.50 13.17
N ARG A 52 1.81 -18.51 12.94
CA ARG A 52 2.82 -18.79 13.98
C ARG A 52 2.80 -17.77 15.12
N GLN A 53 2.51 -16.52 14.83
CA GLN A 53 2.45 -15.42 15.81
C GLN A 53 1.06 -15.30 16.46
N GLY A 54 0.08 -16.13 16.09
CA GLY A 54 -1.28 -16.06 16.61
C GLY A 54 -2.02 -14.77 16.25
N LEU A 55 -1.64 -14.12 15.13
CA LEU A 55 -2.20 -12.86 14.69
C LEU A 55 -3.40 -13.11 13.78
N VAL A 56 -4.53 -12.49 14.14
CA VAL A 56 -5.76 -12.54 13.34
C VAL A 56 -5.75 -11.41 12.33
N ALA A 57 -5.96 -11.73 11.06
CA ALA A 57 -6.01 -10.78 9.96
C ALA A 57 -7.43 -10.68 9.39
N GLU A 58 -7.98 -9.48 9.28
CA GLU A 58 -9.20 -9.22 8.51
C GLU A 58 -8.90 -9.14 7.02
N ARG A 59 -7.77 -8.52 6.68
CA ARG A 59 -7.29 -8.34 5.30
C ARG A 59 -5.77 -8.38 5.28
N VAL A 60 -5.20 -8.90 4.22
CA VAL A 60 -3.76 -8.91 3.98
C VAL A 60 -3.48 -8.33 2.60
N LEU A 61 -2.54 -7.42 2.51
CA LEU A 61 -2.02 -6.85 1.28
C LEU A 61 -0.55 -7.18 1.17
N VAL A 62 -0.15 -7.81 0.08
CA VAL A 62 1.24 -8.09 -0.26
C VAL A 62 1.56 -7.33 -1.54
N THR A 63 2.51 -6.41 -1.47
CA THR A 63 2.88 -5.53 -2.57
C THR A 63 4.39 -5.40 -2.66
N PRO A 64 4.97 -5.32 -3.87
CA PRO A 64 6.39 -5.03 -4.00
C PRO A 64 6.69 -3.63 -3.47
N SER A 65 7.85 -3.45 -2.86
CA SER A 65 8.36 -2.13 -2.49
C SER A 65 8.60 -1.28 -3.73
N ALA A 66 8.55 0.05 -3.59
CA ALA A 66 8.70 0.96 -4.71
C ALA A 66 10.00 0.67 -5.49
N PHE A 67 9.88 0.56 -6.83
CA PHE A 67 10.98 0.30 -7.76
C PHE A 67 11.78 -0.98 -7.49
N ASN A 68 11.20 -1.95 -6.76
CA ASN A 68 11.89 -3.17 -6.35
C ASN A 68 10.99 -4.39 -6.57
N SER A 69 11.54 -5.46 -7.16
CA SER A 69 10.84 -6.74 -7.34
C SER A 69 11.33 -7.83 -6.38
N VAL A 70 12.28 -7.50 -5.50
CA VAL A 70 12.89 -8.42 -4.53
C VAL A 70 12.39 -8.16 -3.12
N ALA A 71 12.24 -6.89 -2.74
CA ALA A 71 11.70 -6.49 -1.45
C ALA A 71 10.18 -6.30 -1.52
N TRP A 72 9.48 -6.88 -0.57
CA TRP A 72 8.02 -6.92 -0.49
C TRP A 72 7.54 -6.35 0.84
N ARG A 73 6.49 -5.60 0.77
CA ARG A 73 5.79 -5.04 1.91
C ARG A 73 4.50 -5.81 2.16
N VAL A 74 4.24 -6.14 3.40
CA VAL A 74 3.01 -6.81 3.85
C VAL A 74 2.28 -5.89 4.82
N VAL A 75 1.03 -5.60 4.52
CA VAL A 75 0.13 -4.84 5.39
C VAL A 75 -1.01 -5.74 5.82
N VAL A 76 -1.22 -5.86 7.12
CA VAL A 76 -2.25 -6.70 7.70
C VAL A 76 -3.23 -5.82 8.46
N MET A 77 -4.49 -5.82 8.03
CA MET A 77 -5.54 -5.09 8.74
C MET A 77 -6.13 -5.95 9.83
N GLN A 78 -6.23 -5.39 11.02
CA GLN A 78 -6.96 -5.89 12.17
C GLN A 78 -8.04 -4.89 12.55
N ARG A 79 -8.88 -5.19 13.52
CA ARG A 79 -9.99 -4.34 13.91
C ARG A 79 -9.55 -2.93 14.33
N GLU A 80 -8.61 -2.84 15.26
CA GLU A 80 -8.17 -1.58 15.88
C GLU A 80 -6.77 -1.15 15.45
N HIS A 81 -6.02 -2.07 14.83
CA HIS A 81 -4.63 -1.89 14.45
C HIS A 81 -4.41 -2.32 13.00
N TYR A 82 -3.28 -1.92 12.47
CA TYR A 82 -2.70 -2.59 11.31
C TYR A 82 -1.24 -2.94 11.60
N LEU A 83 -0.78 -3.95 10.91
CA LEU A 83 0.58 -4.43 11.03
C LEU A 83 1.29 -4.16 9.69
N GLU A 84 2.53 -3.77 9.77
CA GLU A 84 3.38 -3.59 8.61
C GLU A 84 4.63 -4.44 8.78
N GLY A 85 4.98 -5.18 7.75
CA GLY A 85 6.19 -6.00 7.75
C GLY A 85 6.83 -6.03 6.37
N PHE A 86 8.11 -6.34 6.32
CA PHE A 86 8.88 -6.41 5.09
C PHE A 86 9.53 -7.78 4.95
N TYR A 87 9.64 -8.22 3.71
CA TYR A 87 10.30 -9.47 3.36
C TYR A 87 11.12 -9.30 2.09
N SER A 88 12.33 -9.82 2.09
CA SER A 88 13.16 -9.89 0.90
C SER A 88 13.21 -11.32 0.36
N LEU A 89 13.06 -11.49 -0.95
CA LEU A 89 13.25 -12.79 -1.60
C LEU A 89 14.68 -13.34 -1.44
N LEU A 90 15.62 -12.51 -0.98
CA LEU A 90 16.99 -12.90 -0.67
C LEU A 90 17.18 -13.36 0.78
N ASP A 91 16.16 -13.19 1.62
CA ASP A 91 16.22 -13.62 3.02
C ASP A 91 16.25 -15.14 3.10
N ARG A 92 17.14 -15.64 3.94
CA ARG A 92 17.26 -17.08 4.19
C ARG A 92 16.15 -17.61 5.09
N GLU A 93 15.64 -16.76 5.97
CA GLU A 93 14.58 -17.12 6.92
C GLU A 93 13.22 -16.77 6.33
N ARG A 94 12.30 -17.73 6.41
CA ARG A 94 10.90 -17.55 6.01
C ARG A 94 10.08 -16.97 7.15
N THR A 95 10.47 -15.80 7.64
CA THR A 95 9.76 -15.10 8.70
C THR A 95 9.58 -13.64 8.37
N ILE A 96 8.52 -13.03 8.90
CA ILE A 96 8.26 -11.60 8.80
C ILE A 96 8.04 -11.09 10.22
N VAL A 97 8.79 -10.05 10.57
CA VAL A 97 8.56 -9.28 11.79
C VAL A 97 7.56 -8.18 11.45
N PHE A 98 6.53 -8.05 12.25
CA PHE A 98 5.49 -7.05 12.05
C PHE A 98 5.59 -5.95 13.09
N ASP A 99 5.67 -4.71 12.63
CA ASP A 99 5.44 -3.52 13.44
C ASP A 99 3.93 -3.26 13.53
N ARG A 100 3.48 -2.79 14.70
CA ARG A 100 2.06 -2.57 14.98
C ARG A 100 1.76 -1.08 15.09
N PHE A 101 0.69 -0.66 14.42
CA PHE A 101 0.25 0.73 14.37
C PHE A 101 -1.24 0.84 14.65
N GLU A 102 -1.65 1.95 15.24
CA GLU A 102 -3.05 2.26 15.51
C GLU A 102 -3.80 2.59 14.21
N ARG A 103 -4.97 2.00 14.05
CA ARG A 103 -5.85 2.26 12.91
C ARG A 103 -6.74 3.48 13.09
N GLY A 104 -6.96 3.91 14.34
CA GLY A 104 -7.79 5.07 14.68
C GLY A 104 -9.30 4.84 14.52
N THR A 105 -9.77 3.60 14.60
CA THR A 105 -11.19 3.23 14.42
C THR A 105 -12.13 3.87 15.40
N ALA A 106 -11.65 4.38 16.54
CA ALA A 106 -12.45 5.17 17.48
C ALA A 106 -13.05 6.43 16.85
N LEU A 107 -12.47 6.95 15.78
CA LEU A 107 -12.98 8.11 15.04
C LEU A 107 -14.06 7.73 14.01
N GLU A 108 -14.21 6.46 13.64
CA GLU A 108 -15.15 6.03 12.60
C GLU A 108 -16.61 6.42 12.87
N PRO A 109 -17.15 6.30 14.12
CA PRO A 109 -18.54 6.67 14.38
C PRO A 109 -18.83 8.15 14.09
N GLU A 110 -17.86 9.03 14.37
CA GLU A 110 -18.00 10.47 14.16
C GLU A 110 -17.85 10.88 12.68
N LEU A 111 -17.19 10.03 11.87
CA LEU A 111 -16.90 10.27 10.45
C LEU A 111 -17.99 9.73 9.51
N ARG A 112 -18.93 8.97 10.03
CA ARG A 112 -20.04 8.43 9.22
C ARG A 112 -20.87 9.57 8.62
N GLY A 113 -21.14 9.47 7.30
CA GLY A 113 -21.84 10.49 6.55
C GLY A 113 -20.94 11.63 6.04
N ILE A 114 -19.62 11.60 6.32
CA ILE A 114 -18.67 12.53 5.72
C ILE A 114 -18.18 11.94 4.39
N ASP A 115 -18.56 12.53 3.27
CA ASP A 115 -18.26 12.06 1.91
C ASP A 115 -16.77 11.78 1.68
N GLY A 116 -15.90 12.63 2.21
CA GLY A 116 -14.43 12.47 2.09
C GLY A 116 -13.97 11.15 2.72
N TYR A 117 -14.46 10.83 3.90
CA TYR A 117 -14.16 9.56 4.57
C TYR A 117 -14.69 8.36 3.79
N GLU A 118 -15.97 8.38 3.44
CA GLU A 118 -16.62 7.23 2.79
C GLU A 118 -16.00 6.91 1.45
N ARG A 119 -15.67 7.93 0.65
CA ARG A 119 -14.99 7.74 -0.62
C ARG A 119 -13.61 7.09 -0.46
N ILE A 120 -12.79 7.56 0.48
CA ILE A 120 -11.44 7.03 0.66
C ILE A 120 -11.49 5.64 1.30
N ALA A 121 -12.37 5.40 2.26
CA ALA A 121 -12.59 4.09 2.86
C ALA A 121 -13.01 3.04 1.81
N ALA A 122 -13.92 3.39 0.92
CA ALA A 122 -14.36 2.54 -0.19
C ALA A 122 -13.23 2.35 -1.22
N PHE A 123 -12.57 3.43 -1.65
CA PHE A 123 -11.47 3.37 -2.61
C PHE A 123 -10.29 2.54 -2.12
N SER A 124 -9.91 2.70 -0.85
CA SER A 124 -8.83 1.93 -0.22
C SER A 124 -9.19 0.47 0.02
N ARG A 125 -10.44 0.08 -0.21
CA ARG A 125 -10.97 -1.28 0.06
C ARG A 125 -10.75 -1.71 1.52
N GLY A 126 -10.84 -0.75 2.46
CA GLY A 126 -10.62 -0.98 3.88
C GLY A 126 -9.16 -0.99 4.33
N PHE A 127 -8.20 -0.71 3.45
CA PHE A 127 -6.80 -0.49 3.81
C PHE A 127 -6.57 0.98 4.11
N TYR A 128 -7.13 1.47 5.20
CA TYR A 128 -6.97 2.85 5.65
C TYR A 128 -6.72 2.93 7.15
N ALA A 129 -6.10 4.03 7.56
CA ALA A 129 -5.99 4.43 8.94
C ALA A 129 -6.50 5.87 9.12
N LEU A 130 -7.02 6.15 10.31
CA LEU A 130 -7.49 7.46 10.72
C LEU A 130 -6.52 8.04 11.74
N ARG A 131 -6.19 9.32 11.61
CA ARG A 131 -5.32 10.01 12.56
C ARG A 131 -5.85 11.40 12.84
N GLN A 132 -5.73 11.83 14.07
CA GLN A 132 -5.90 13.23 14.41
C GLN A 132 -4.53 13.91 14.43
N GLN A 133 -4.38 14.98 13.67
CA GLN A 133 -3.19 15.81 13.65
C GLN A 133 -3.57 17.26 13.95
N GLY A 134 -3.35 17.70 15.18
CA GLY A 134 -3.87 18.98 15.67
C GLY A 134 -5.40 19.01 15.59
N GLU A 135 -5.93 20.04 14.94
CA GLU A 135 -7.36 20.21 14.71
C GLU A 135 -7.90 19.39 13.52
N ARG A 136 -7.06 18.73 12.74
CA ARG A 136 -7.46 18.02 11.54
C ARG A 136 -7.61 16.53 11.78
N VAL A 137 -8.61 15.94 11.15
CA VAL A 137 -8.81 14.49 11.08
C VAL A 137 -8.39 14.04 9.68
N LEU A 138 -7.44 13.13 9.63
CA LEU A 138 -6.87 12.59 8.41
C LEU A 138 -7.33 11.15 8.18
N VAL A 139 -7.59 10.82 6.92
CA VAL A 139 -7.69 9.45 6.43
C VAL A 139 -6.52 9.17 5.51
N THR A 140 -5.83 8.07 5.76
CA THR A 140 -4.63 7.66 5.02
C THR A 140 -4.87 6.33 4.33
N ASP A 141 -4.66 6.27 3.01
CA ASP A 141 -4.66 5.01 2.27
C ASP A 141 -3.33 4.29 2.48
N LEU A 142 -3.38 3.14 3.11
CA LEU A 142 -2.20 2.35 3.49
C LEU A 142 -1.60 1.54 2.33
N ARG A 143 -2.21 1.56 1.15
CA ARG A 143 -1.74 0.77 0.00
C ARG A 143 -0.53 1.38 -0.69
N MET A 144 -0.36 2.71 -0.59
CA MET A 144 0.66 3.46 -1.32
C MET A 144 1.55 4.26 -0.35
N GLY A 145 2.72 3.74 -0.08
CA GLY A 145 3.68 4.28 0.88
C GLY A 145 3.98 3.29 1.99
N GLN A 146 4.58 3.75 3.05
CA GLN A 146 4.90 2.98 4.26
C GLN A 146 5.04 3.94 5.44
N GLU A 147 5.01 3.43 6.66
CA GLU A 147 5.26 4.26 7.83
C GLU A 147 6.67 4.89 7.81
N PRO A 148 6.80 6.17 8.19
CA PRO A 148 5.74 7.14 8.55
C PRO A 148 5.21 7.95 7.36
N ALA A 149 5.59 7.61 6.12
CA ALA A 149 5.36 8.42 4.93
C ALA A 149 4.41 7.73 3.94
N TYR A 150 3.13 8.13 3.97
CA TYR A 150 2.14 7.68 3.00
C TYR A 150 1.89 8.73 1.93
N THR A 151 1.73 8.28 0.68
CA THR A 151 1.50 9.17 -0.45
C THR A 151 0.10 9.79 -0.42
N PHE A 152 -0.89 9.04 0.05
CA PHE A 152 -2.29 9.45 0.05
C PHE A 152 -2.83 9.58 1.46
N SER A 153 -2.58 10.73 2.06
CA SER A 153 -3.20 11.17 3.30
C SER A 153 -4.02 12.42 3.03
N PHE A 154 -5.26 12.42 3.48
CA PHE A 154 -6.22 13.50 3.23
C PHE A 154 -6.81 14.00 4.52
N ALA A 155 -6.79 15.31 4.75
CA ALA A 155 -7.60 15.94 5.78
C ALA A 155 -9.05 15.99 5.29
N ILE A 156 -9.95 15.43 6.07
CA ILE A 156 -11.39 15.25 5.72
C ILE A 156 -12.31 16.00 6.64
N ALA A 157 -11.89 16.29 7.85
CA ALA A 157 -12.65 17.01 8.85
C ALA A 157 -11.77 17.83 9.79
N GLU A 158 -12.36 18.81 10.44
CA GLU A 158 -11.76 19.55 11.54
C GLU A 158 -12.40 19.14 12.86
N ARG A 159 -11.61 19.13 13.94
CA ARG A 159 -12.06 18.80 15.28
C ARG A 159 -12.97 19.90 15.81
N ALA A 160 -14.23 19.62 15.81
CA ALA A 160 -15.30 20.42 16.42
C ALA A 160 -16.26 19.47 17.14
N SER A 161 -17.25 19.95 17.81
CA SER A 161 -18.28 19.11 18.44
C SER A 161 -19.67 19.56 17.93
N PRO A 162 -20.28 18.86 16.94
CA PRO A 162 -19.77 17.69 16.19
C PRO A 162 -18.60 18.01 15.24
N LEU A 163 -17.94 16.97 14.69
CA LEU A 163 -16.87 17.14 13.70
C LEU A 163 -17.37 17.95 12.49
N ARG A 164 -16.56 18.90 12.05
CA ARG A 164 -16.85 19.71 10.88
C ARG A 164 -16.21 19.10 9.65
N ALA A 165 -17.01 18.59 8.73
CA ALA A 165 -16.53 18.09 7.44
C ALA A 165 -15.87 19.20 6.63
N LEU A 166 -14.74 18.91 6.00
CA LEU A 166 -14.15 19.80 5.00
C LEU A 166 -14.94 19.70 3.70
N PRO A 167 -15.20 20.80 3.00
CA PRO A 167 -15.95 20.79 1.74
C PRO A 167 -15.25 20.01 0.64
N VAL A 168 -13.92 19.94 0.69
CA VAL A 168 -13.07 19.13 -0.19
C VAL A 168 -11.97 18.48 0.66
N ALA A 169 -11.72 17.19 0.43
CA ALA A 169 -10.63 16.49 1.09
C ALA A 169 -9.29 17.07 0.59
N GLU A 170 -8.50 17.60 1.51
CA GLU A 170 -7.21 18.21 1.19
C GLU A 170 -6.09 17.17 1.34
N GLN A 171 -5.33 16.97 0.27
CA GLN A 171 -4.16 16.09 0.34
C GLN A 171 -3.09 16.72 1.23
N VAL A 172 -2.72 16.00 2.27
CA VAL A 172 -1.62 16.40 3.17
C VAL A 172 -0.39 15.63 2.74
N GLY A 173 0.63 16.35 2.24
CA GLY A 173 1.87 15.72 1.81
C GLY A 173 2.55 14.95 2.94
N ALA A 174 3.22 13.86 2.58
CA ALA A 174 4.05 13.06 3.49
C ALA A 174 5.29 13.87 3.92
N ARG A 175 5.12 14.88 4.78
CA ARG A 175 6.23 15.47 5.52
C ARG A 175 6.29 14.79 6.88
N PRO A 176 7.36 14.02 7.17
CA PRO A 176 7.63 13.67 8.56
C PRO A 176 7.84 14.99 9.30
N GLU A 177 7.02 15.25 10.32
CA GLU A 177 7.37 16.29 11.29
C GLU A 177 8.65 15.81 11.96
N LEU A 178 9.78 16.36 11.51
CA LEU A 178 11.04 16.23 12.23
C LEU A 178 10.80 16.93 13.57
N GLY A 179 10.59 16.14 14.61
CA GLY A 179 10.40 16.61 15.97
C GLY A 179 11.54 17.57 16.33
N ARG A 180 11.16 18.75 16.80
CA ARG A 180 12.05 19.69 17.47
C ARG A 180 12.32 19.23 18.88
#